data_44d0e11eb93075dfe29b50729401232e
#
_entry.id   44d0e11eb93075dfe29b50729401232e
#
_cell.length_a   1.000
_cell.length_b   1.000
_cell.length_c   1.000
_cell.angle_alpha   90.00
_cell.angle_beta   90.00
_cell.angle_gamma   90.00
#
_symmetry.space_group_name_H-M   'P 1'
#
loop_
_entity.id
_entity.type
_entity.pdbx_description
1 polymer ?
#
loop_
_entity_poly.entity_id
_entity_poly.type
_entity_poly.pdbx_seq_one_letter_code
_entity_poly.pdbx_strand_id
1 'polypeptide(L)'
;NSSDENLVDIINNIDYSIKKIPYKISDYEINKGVTYVKSFEGKIKLNFFGKHNLINLEGARLLCQYMGVNETDFFESISSFNGVSGRLELLASGKTSFLYKDFAHAPSKVKATKDAVLEQFKGYRIVICLELHTYSSLDLTFLKNYSDTLNGVDKIIVFYSLDVLRAKNRDIISSIQIKESFNNQNIELITNSSNFKRNLYNDDYYNTLVLMMSSGNFDGFNYKSFLSYIEGF
;
A
#
# COMPACT_ATOMS: atom_id res chain seq x y z
N ASN A 1 2.51 8.97 -17.26
CA ASN A 1 1.99 9.66 -16.09
C ASN A 1 2.53 11.09 -16.04
N SER A 2 1.68 12.08 -16.33
CA SER A 2 2.07 13.51 -16.35
C SER A 2 2.18 14.14 -14.96
N SER A 3 1.86 13.40 -13.90
CA SER A 3 2.04 13.84 -12.51
C SER A 3 3.37 13.39 -11.90
N ASP A 4 4.22 12.70 -12.67
CA ASP A 4 5.54 12.25 -12.25
C ASP A 4 6.59 13.21 -12.83
N GLU A 5 7.11 14.11 -11.99
CA GLU A 5 8.06 15.16 -12.39
C GLU A 5 9.33 14.58 -13.01
N ASN A 6 9.87 13.49 -12.45
CA ASN A 6 11.08 12.86 -13.00
C ASN A 6 10.83 12.29 -14.40
N LEU A 7 9.66 11.69 -14.62
CA LEU A 7 9.26 11.18 -15.93
C LEU A 7 9.05 12.31 -16.93
N VAL A 8 8.45 13.42 -16.50
CA VAL A 8 8.24 14.62 -17.34
C VAL A 8 9.60 15.20 -17.74
N ASP A 9 10.55 15.34 -16.81
CA ASP A 9 11.89 15.84 -17.11
C ASP A 9 12.64 14.94 -18.08
N ILE A 10 12.61 13.62 -17.88
CA ILE A 10 13.22 12.67 -18.83
C ILE A 10 12.62 12.83 -20.22
N ILE A 11 11.28 12.86 -20.32
CA ILE A 11 10.59 12.95 -21.60
C ILE A 11 10.85 14.26 -22.33
N ASN A 12 11.00 15.37 -21.62
CA ASN A 12 11.32 16.67 -22.21
C ASN A 12 12.74 16.73 -22.77
N ASN A 13 13.64 15.93 -22.22
CA ASN A 13 15.05 15.86 -22.64
C ASN A 13 15.36 14.74 -23.65
N ILE A 14 14.37 13.92 -24.04
CA ILE A 14 14.55 12.87 -25.05
C ILE A 14 14.41 13.48 -26.46
N ASP A 15 15.47 13.37 -27.25
CA ASP A 15 15.55 13.82 -28.65
C ASP A 15 15.13 12.72 -29.65
N TYR A 16 14.15 11.89 -29.29
CA TYR A 16 13.61 10.87 -30.18
C TYR A 16 12.17 11.18 -30.58
N SER A 17 11.82 10.90 -31.85
CA SER A 17 10.45 10.99 -32.37
C SER A 17 9.55 9.88 -31.81
N ILE A 18 9.36 9.87 -30.49
CA ILE A 18 8.46 8.93 -29.80
C ILE A 18 7.12 9.60 -29.60
N LYS A 19 6.02 8.91 -29.94
CA LYS A 19 4.66 9.38 -29.63
C LYS A 19 4.46 9.42 -28.11
N LYS A 20 4.27 10.61 -27.58
CA LYS A 20 4.07 10.88 -26.16
C LYS A 20 2.57 11.05 -25.89
N ILE A 21 2.00 10.28 -24.96
CA ILE A 21 0.61 10.35 -24.57
C ILE A 21 0.55 10.63 -23.09
N PRO A 22 0.39 11.90 -22.70
CA PRO A 22 0.28 12.25 -21.29
C PRO A 22 -1.08 11.79 -20.73
N TYR A 23 -1.06 11.28 -19.51
CA TYR A 23 -2.26 10.94 -18.76
C TYR A 23 -2.13 11.30 -17.30
N LYS A 24 -3.24 11.49 -16.64
CA LYS A 24 -3.36 11.76 -15.21
C LYS A 24 -4.56 10.98 -14.65
N ILE A 25 -4.69 10.97 -13.35
CA ILE A 25 -5.84 10.36 -12.68
C ILE A 25 -7.15 10.98 -13.17
N SER A 26 -8.14 10.16 -13.49
CA SER A 26 -9.51 10.61 -13.79
C SER A 26 -10.23 11.06 -12.54
N ASP A 27 -11.29 11.83 -12.72
CA ASP A 27 -12.20 12.20 -11.63
C ASP A 27 -12.78 10.95 -10.99
N TYR A 28 -12.64 10.87 -9.67
CA TYR A 28 -13.17 9.78 -8.87
C TYR A 28 -13.85 10.31 -7.61
N GLU A 29 -14.67 9.48 -7.02
CA GLU A 29 -15.28 9.74 -5.72
C GLU A 29 -15.24 8.48 -4.85
N ILE A 30 -15.23 8.68 -3.54
CA ILE A 30 -15.38 7.60 -2.56
C ILE A 30 -16.73 7.80 -1.86
N ASN A 31 -17.60 6.81 -2.00
CA ASN A 31 -18.92 6.84 -1.37
C ASN A 31 -19.10 5.56 -0.54
N LYS A 32 -19.29 5.72 0.78
CA LYS A 32 -19.45 4.62 1.76
C LYS A 32 -18.38 3.53 1.60
N GLY A 33 -17.11 3.92 1.48
CA GLY A 33 -15.96 3.01 1.35
C GLY A 33 -15.83 2.33 -0.02
N VAL A 34 -16.58 2.78 -1.04
CA VAL A 34 -16.49 2.27 -2.41
C VAL A 34 -15.97 3.38 -3.32
N THR A 35 -14.97 3.08 -4.12
CA THR A 35 -14.40 4.01 -5.11
C THR A 35 -15.15 3.90 -6.43
N TYR A 36 -15.50 5.04 -7.01
CA TYR A 36 -16.13 5.18 -8.32
C TYR A 36 -15.29 6.09 -9.20
N VAL A 37 -15.10 5.73 -10.46
CA VAL A 37 -14.54 6.62 -11.50
C VAL A 37 -15.65 7.09 -12.43
N LYS A 38 -15.48 8.29 -12.99
CA LYS A 38 -16.41 8.81 -14.01
C LYS A 38 -16.01 8.29 -15.38
N SER A 39 -16.98 7.79 -16.13
CA SER A 39 -16.92 7.48 -17.56
C SER A 39 -17.98 8.29 -18.31
N PHE A 40 -18.00 8.20 -19.64
CA PHE A 40 -19.06 8.82 -20.44
C PHE A 40 -20.44 8.18 -20.20
N GLU A 41 -20.48 6.91 -19.77
CA GLU A 41 -21.73 6.19 -19.44
C GLU A 41 -22.19 6.43 -18.00
N GLY A 42 -21.39 7.14 -17.18
CA GLY A 42 -21.71 7.42 -15.79
C GLY A 42 -20.62 7.01 -14.81
N LYS A 43 -21.03 6.64 -13.59
CA LYS A 43 -20.09 6.23 -12.54
C LYS A 43 -19.87 4.72 -12.56
N ILE A 44 -18.62 4.32 -12.69
CA ILE A 44 -18.20 2.92 -12.67
C ILE A 44 -17.65 2.58 -11.28
N LYS A 45 -18.24 1.57 -10.65
CA LYS A 45 -17.76 1.02 -9.38
C LYS A 45 -16.45 0.27 -9.59
N LEU A 46 -15.48 0.50 -8.71
CA LEU A 46 -14.23 -0.25 -8.67
C LEU A 46 -14.17 -1.14 -7.43
N ASN A 47 -13.57 -2.32 -7.58
CA ASN A 47 -13.29 -3.23 -6.47
C ASN A 47 -11.87 -3.02 -5.91
N PHE A 48 -11.18 -1.99 -6.35
CA PHE A 48 -9.87 -1.56 -5.86
C PHE A 48 -9.87 -0.05 -5.67
N PHE A 49 -8.89 0.48 -4.95
CA PHE A 49 -8.82 1.89 -4.58
C PHE A 49 -7.37 2.41 -4.53
N GLY A 50 -7.22 3.69 -4.27
CA GLY A 50 -5.96 4.39 -4.11
C GLY A 50 -5.49 5.07 -5.39
N LYS A 51 -5.01 6.31 -5.26
CA LYS A 51 -4.60 7.16 -6.39
C LYS A 51 -3.60 6.49 -7.32
N HIS A 52 -2.65 5.74 -6.77
CA HIS A 52 -1.65 5.03 -7.57
C HIS A 52 -2.28 3.93 -8.45
N ASN A 53 -3.33 3.24 -7.97
CA ASN A 53 -4.08 2.27 -8.76
C ASN A 53 -4.96 2.96 -9.82
N LEU A 54 -5.56 4.11 -9.48
CA LEU A 54 -6.37 4.88 -10.43
C LEU A 54 -5.51 5.49 -11.56
N ILE A 55 -4.28 5.90 -11.27
CA ILE A 55 -3.32 6.30 -12.31
C ILE A 55 -2.97 5.10 -13.22
N ASN A 56 -2.75 3.93 -12.65
CA ASN A 56 -2.49 2.71 -13.42
C ASN A 56 -3.69 2.33 -14.30
N LEU A 57 -4.92 2.50 -13.79
CA LEU A 57 -6.15 2.29 -14.54
C LEU A 57 -6.19 3.18 -15.80
N GLU A 58 -5.85 4.48 -15.67
CA GLU A 58 -5.83 5.39 -16.81
C GLU A 58 -4.75 5.01 -17.85
N GLY A 59 -3.58 4.62 -17.39
CA GLY A 59 -2.54 4.11 -18.29
C GLY A 59 -2.99 2.86 -19.05
N ALA A 60 -3.64 1.92 -18.35
CA ALA A 60 -4.19 0.72 -18.97
C ALA A 60 -5.31 1.04 -19.95
N ARG A 61 -6.23 1.95 -19.59
CA ARG A 61 -7.34 2.39 -20.46
C ARG A 61 -6.81 2.93 -21.80
N LEU A 62 -5.87 3.86 -21.74
CA LEU A 62 -5.26 4.42 -22.95
C LEU A 62 -4.56 3.37 -23.81
N LEU A 63 -3.81 2.46 -23.17
CA LEU A 63 -3.15 1.39 -23.90
C LEU A 63 -4.14 0.46 -24.58
N CYS A 64 -5.21 0.05 -23.89
CA CYS A 64 -6.28 -0.77 -24.44
C CYS A 64 -6.98 -0.08 -25.63
N GLN A 65 -7.26 1.22 -25.51
CA GLN A 65 -7.82 2.01 -26.64
C GLN A 65 -6.90 2.01 -27.86
N TYR A 66 -5.58 2.12 -27.64
CA TYR A 66 -4.60 2.00 -28.73
C TYR A 66 -4.61 0.63 -29.40
N MET A 67 -4.95 -0.41 -28.64
CA MET A 67 -5.10 -1.78 -29.15
C MET A 67 -6.47 -2.06 -29.76
N GLY A 68 -7.36 -1.06 -29.83
CA GLY A 68 -8.67 -1.16 -30.45
C GLY A 68 -9.81 -1.58 -29.51
N VAL A 69 -9.55 -1.66 -28.19
CA VAL A 69 -10.61 -1.90 -27.20
C VAL A 69 -11.38 -0.60 -26.98
N ASN A 70 -12.69 -0.61 -27.14
CA ASN A 70 -13.52 0.56 -26.87
C ASN A 70 -13.67 0.80 -25.36
N GLU A 71 -14.17 1.98 -24.99
CA GLU A 71 -14.25 2.38 -23.59
C GLU A 71 -15.30 1.58 -22.79
N THR A 72 -16.40 1.23 -23.41
CA THR A 72 -17.47 0.41 -22.79
C THR A 72 -16.93 -0.96 -22.40
N ASP A 73 -16.30 -1.69 -23.33
CA ASP A 73 -15.73 -3.04 -23.07
C ASP A 73 -14.63 -2.98 -22.02
N PHE A 74 -13.83 -1.90 -22.03
CA PHE A 74 -12.80 -1.69 -21.00
C PHE A 74 -13.42 -1.56 -19.61
N PHE A 75 -14.41 -0.67 -19.42
CA PHE A 75 -15.01 -0.46 -18.10
C PHE A 75 -15.91 -1.62 -17.66
N GLU A 76 -16.57 -2.33 -18.58
CA GLU A 76 -17.25 -3.58 -18.26
C GLU A 76 -16.28 -4.59 -17.63
N SER A 77 -15.13 -4.79 -18.27
CA SER A 77 -14.07 -5.68 -17.75
C SER A 77 -13.52 -5.21 -16.40
N ILE A 78 -13.28 -3.91 -16.25
CA ILE A 78 -12.74 -3.31 -15.02
C ILE A 78 -13.72 -3.41 -13.83
N SER A 79 -15.03 -3.37 -14.08
CA SER A 79 -16.03 -3.47 -13.01
C SER A 79 -15.97 -4.79 -12.24
N SER A 80 -15.49 -5.86 -12.88
CA SER A 80 -15.28 -7.19 -12.28
C SER A 80 -13.85 -7.42 -11.78
N PHE A 81 -12.90 -6.54 -12.08
CA PHE A 81 -11.49 -6.69 -11.70
C PHE A 81 -11.28 -6.40 -10.21
N ASN A 82 -10.77 -7.37 -9.46
CA ASN A 82 -10.59 -7.29 -8.01
C ASN A 82 -9.20 -6.80 -7.57
N GLY A 83 -8.43 -6.22 -8.47
CA GLY A 83 -7.06 -5.80 -8.18
C GLY A 83 -6.03 -6.90 -8.45
N VAL A 84 -4.77 -6.61 -8.12
CA VAL A 84 -3.64 -7.53 -8.28
C VAL A 84 -3.28 -8.13 -6.93
N SER A 85 -3.07 -9.44 -6.87
CA SER A 85 -2.64 -10.13 -5.65
C SER A 85 -1.39 -9.48 -5.05
N GLY A 86 -1.39 -9.26 -3.74
CA GLY A 86 -0.33 -8.57 -3.03
C GLY A 86 -0.27 -7.04 -3.27
N ARG A 87 -1.30 -6.43 -3.88
CA ARG A 87 -1.40 -4.98 -4.10
C ARG A 87 -2.72 -4.45 -3.54
N LEU A 88 -2.70 -3.92 -2.32
CA LEU A 88 -3.90 -3.57 -1.55
C LEU A 88 -4.95 -4.69 -1.62
N GLU A 89 -4.49 -5.92 -1.48
CA GLU A 89 -5.30 -7.12 -1.52
C GLU A 89 -6.08 -7.27 -0.22
N LEU A 90 -7.42 -7.35 -0.31
CA LEU A 90 -8.26 -7.69 0.83
C LEU A 90 -8.09 -9.17 1.15
N LEU A 91 -7.57 -9.49 2.32
CA LEU A 91 -7.37 -10.85 2.79
C LEU A 91 -8.54 -11.36 3.64
N ALA A 92 -9.12 -10.49 4.47
CA ALA A 92 -10.24 -10.82 5.35
C ALA A 92 -11.12 -9.60 5.60
N SER A 93 -12.40 -9.84 5.81
CA SER A 93 -13.40 -8.84 6.18
C SER A 93 -14.32 -9.41 7.25
N GLY A 94 -14.30 -8.83 8.43
CA GLY A 94 -15.29 -9.04 9.49
C GLY A 94 -16.50 -8.11 9.31
N LYS A 95 -17.32 -7.96 10.35
CA LYS A 95 -18.46 -7.02 10.34
C LYS A 95 -18.00 -5.56 10.32
N THR A 96 -16.94 -5.25 11.07
CA THR A 96 -16.42 -3.90 11.26
C THR A 96 -14.89 -3.82 11.06
N SER A 97 -14.25 -4.90 10.61
CA SER A 97 -12.79 -5.02 10.50
C SER A 97 -12.38 -5.42 9.11
N PHE A 98 -11.18 -5.01 8.69
CA PHE A 98 -10.60 -5.36 7.41
C PHE A 98 -9.12 -5.68 7.57
N LEU A 99 -8.64 -6.68 6.85
CA LEU A 99 -7.22 -7.00 6.72
C LEU A 99 -6.80 -6.88 5.27
N TYR A 100 -5.90 -5.95 5.02
CA TYR A 100 -5.28 -5.76 3.70
C TYR A 100 -3.80 -6.15 3.73
N LYS A 101 -3.33 -6.65 2.60
CA LYS A 101 -1.91 -6.91 2.34
C LYS A 101 -1.44 -6.08 1.15
N ASP A 102 -0.24 -5.55 1.26
CA ASP A 102 0.43 -4.84 0.17
C ASP A 102 1.92 -5.16 0.10
N PHE A 103 2.47 -5.19 -1.10
CA PHE A 103 3.90 -5.39 -1.35
C PHE A 103 4.73 -4.10 -1.14
N ALA A 104 4.11 -2.99 -0.76
CA ALA A 104 4.81 -1.74 -0.51
C ALA A 104 5.89 -1.92 0.54
N HIS A 105 7.11 -1.57 0.19
CA HIS A 105 8.30 -1.63 1.04
C HIS A 105 9.25 -0.46 0.80
N ALA A 106 9.18 0.22 -0.34
CA ALA A 106 9.93 1.45 -0.60
C ALA A 106 9.19 2.67 -0.03
N PRO A 107 9.88 3.71 0.46
CA PRO A 107 9.28 4.86 1.14
C PRO A 107 8.10 5.49 0.40
N SER A 108 8.26 5.77 -0.89
CA SER A 108 7.20 6.35 -1.73
C SER A 108 5.99 5.44 -1.88
N LYS A 109 6.19 4.11 -1.93
CA LYS A 109 5.11 3.12 -2.02
C LYS A 109 4.38 2.98 -0.68
N VAL A 110 5.13 2.92 0.43
CA VAL A 110 4.58 2.91 1.79
C VAL A 110 3.68 4.13 2.01
N LYS A 111 4.17 5.32 1.66
CA LYS A 111 3.38 6.55 1.74
C LYS A 111 2.12 6.49 0.88
N ALA A 112 2.24 6.09 -0.39
CA ALA A 112 1.09 6.04 -1.31
C ALA A 112 0.02 5.04 -0.86
N THR A 113 0.42 3.85 -0.37
CA THR A 113 -0.49 2.83 0.14
C THR A 113 -1.17 3.29 1.44
N LYS A 114 -0.42 3.89 2.37
CA LYS A 114 -0.96 4.48 3.60
C LYS A 114 -1.96 5.59 3.28
N ASP A 115 -1.63 6.51 2.39
CA ASP A 115 -2.51 7.63 2.02
C ASP A 115 -3.81 7.10 1.37
N ALA A 116 -3.73 6.05 0.54
CA ALA A 116 -4.89 5.40 -0.05
C ALA A 116 -5.83 4.81 1.00
N VAL A 117 -5.28 4.13 2.02
CA VAL A 117 -6.08 3.54 3.10
C VAL A 117 -6.74 4.63 3.95
N LEU A 118 -6.01 5.68 4.33
CA LEU A 118 -6.56 6.81 5.09
C LEU A 118 -7.68 7.54 4.33
N GLU A 119 -7.56 7.66 3.01
CA GLU A 119 -8.58 8.29 2.18
C GLU A 119 -9.85 7.40 2.06
N GLN A 120 -9.65 6.09 1.87
CA GLN A 120 -10.72 5.12 1.64
C GLN A 120 -11.52 4.80 2.90
N PHE A 121 -10.86 4.67 4.05
CA PHE A 121 -11.43 4.18 5.31
C PHE A 121 -11.52 5.29 6.37
N LYS A 122 -12.08 6.45 5.98
CA LYS A 122 -12.32 7.56 6.93
C LYS A 122 -13.21 7.11 8.08
N GLY A 123 -12.76 7.37 9.30
CA GLY A 123 -13.47 7.00 10.52
C GLY A 123 -13.16 5.60 11.07
N TYR A 124 -12.35 4.82 10.36
CA TYR A 124 -11.79 3.58 10.91
C TYR A 124 -10.48 3.85 11.65
N ARG A 125 -10.23 3.07 12.68
CA ARG A 125 -8.90 2.96 13.28
C ARG A 125 -7.97 2.27 12.30
N ILE A 126 -6.81 2.85 12.03
CA ILE A 126 -5.84 2.31 11.07
C ILE A 126 -4.62 1.76 11.81
N VAL A 127 -4.39 0.46 11.64
CA VAL A 127 -3.20 -0.25 12.14
C VAL A 127 -2.32 -0.62 10.97
N ILE A 128 -1.07 -0.17 10.96
CA ILE A 128 -0.09 -0.51 9.92
C ILE A 128 1.04 -1.36 10.51
N CYS A 129 1.29 -2.49 9.86
CA CYS A 129 2.46 -3.31 10.07
C CYS A 129 3.36 -3.20 8.84
N LEU A 130 4.57 -2.65 9.00
CA LEU A 130 5.56 -2.52 7.94
C LEU A 130 6.77 -3.41 8.24
N GLU A 131 7.08 -4.34 7.32
CA GLU A 131 8.29 -5.14 7.41
C GLU A 131 9.46 -4.47 6.66
N LEU A 132 10.56 -4.23 7.37
CA LEU A 132 11.83 -3.85 6.78
C LEU A 132 12.59 -5.14 6.42
N HIS A 133 12.57 -5.52 5.15
CA HIS A 133 13.10 -6.79 4.68
C HIS A 133 14.21 -6.65 3.63
N THR A 134 14.23 -5.57 2.87
CA THR A 134 15.22 -5.35 1.79
C THR A 134 16.56 -4.88 2.33
N TYR A 135 17.62 -5.03 1.54
CA TYR A 135 18.95 -4.50 1.91
C TYR A 135 18.93 -3.00 2.18
N SER A 136 18.19 -2.23 1.38
CA SER A 136 18.06 -0.78 1.55
C SER A 136 17.25 -0.42 2.77
N SER A 137 16.12 -1.10 3.04
CA SER A 137 15.30 -0.81 4.22
C SER A 137 15.97 -1.18 5.56
N LEU A 138 17.06 -1.94 5.53
CA LEU A 138 17.90 -2.28 6.69
C LEU A 138 19.21 -1.47 6.71
N ASP A 139 19.27 -0.35 6.00
CA ASP A 139 20.38 0.60 5.99
C ASP A 139 19.95 1.92 6.64
N LEU A 140 20.66 2.36 7.67
CA LEU A 140 20.32 3.56 8.46
C LEU A 140 20.30 4.84 7.61
N THR A 141 21.16 4.94 6.62
CA THR A 141 21.19 6.11 5.74
C THR A 141 19.94 6.16 4.87
N PHE A 142 19.54 5.00 4.34
CA PHE A 142 18.34 4.88 3.51
C PHE A 142 17.06 5.04 4.33
N LEU A 143 17.03 4.58 5.59
CA LEU A 143 15.84 4.67 6.47
C LEU A 143 15.31 6.09 6.63
N LYS A 144 16.15 7.11 6.54
CA LYS A 144 15.72 8.52 6.60
C LYS A 144 14.71 8.89 5.52
N ASN A 145 14.69 8.16 4.39
CA ASN A 145 13.71 8.36 3.33
C ASN A 145 12.27 7.96 3.74
N TYR A 146 12.10 7.22 4.86
CA TYR A 146 10.78 6.91 5.42
C TYR A 146 10.21 8.02 6.32
N SER A 147 10.93 9.15 6.48
CA SER A 147 10.43 10.28 7.27
C SER A 147 9.00 10.63 6.88
N ASP A 148 8.13 10.74 7.87
CA ASP A 148 6.72 11.12 7.76
C ASP A 148 5.82 10.21 6.91
N THR A 149 6.35 9.10 6.38
CA THR A 149 5.58 8.18 5.51
C THR A 149 4.40 7.51 6.22
N LEU A 150 4.44 7.39 7.55
CA LEU A 150 3.42 6.72 8.37
C LEU A 150 2.63 7.71 9.27
N ASN A 151 2.72 9.01 9.03
CA ASN A 151 1.96 9.99 9.79
C ASN A 151 0.46 9.86 9.56
N GLY A 152 -0.34 10.10 10.61
CA GLY A 152 -1.80 10.01 10.59
C GLY A 152 -2.36 8.60 10.82
N VAL A 153 -1.52 7.64 11.19
CA VAL A 153 -1.88 6.25 11.50
C VAL A 153 -2.04 6.10 13.01
N ASP A 154 -3.08 5.36 13.45
CA ASP A 154 -3.41 5.21 14.88
C ASP A 154 -2.45 4.26 15.61
N LYS A 155 -2.06 3.15 14.96
CA LYS A 155 -1.06 2.22 15.50
C LYS A 155 -0.08 1.81 14.42
N ILE A 156 1.21 1.90 14.73
CA ILE A 156 2.31 1.59 13.79
C ILE A 156 3.23 0.55 14.41
N ILE A 157 3.35 -0.59 13.74
CA ILE A 157 4.30 -1.64 14.05
C ILE A 157 5.32 -1.70 12.91
N VAL A 158 6.59 -1.45 13.24
CA VAL A 158 7.70 -1.72 12.32
C VAL A 158 8.35 -3.02 12.75
N PHE A 159 8.48 -3.94 11.81
CA PHE A 159 9.04 -5.26 12.04
C PHE A 159 10.29 -5.46 11.20
N TYR A 160 11.32 -6.06 11.76
CA TYR A 160 12.37 -6.75 11.02
C TYR A 160 12.83 -8.00 11.77
N SER A 161 13.20 -9.05 11.04
CA SER A 161 13.74 -10.26 11.62
C SER A 161 15.24 -10.11 11.90
N LEU A 162 15.67 -10.46 13.13
CA LEU A 162 17.10 -10.47 13.48
C LEU A 162 17.89 -11.50 12.64
N ASP A 163 17.25 -12.60 12.24
CA ASP A 163 17.90 -13.63 11.43
C ASP A 163 18.10 -13.13 9.99
N VAL A 164 17.11 -12.43 9.42
CA VAL A 164 17.24 -11.75 8.12
C VAL A 164 18.35 -10.70 8.16
N LEU A 165 18.44 -9.94 9.24
CA LEU A 165 19.45 -8.91 9.43
C LEU A 165 20.86 -9.52 9.47
N ARG A 166 21.04 -10.61 10.24
CA ARG A 166 22.30 -11.37 10.29
C ARG A 166 22.67 -11.97 8.93
N ALA A 167 21.71 -12.60 8.25
CA ALA A 167 21.93 -13.18 6.92
C ALA A 167 22.35 -12.13 5.87
N LYS A 168 21.92 -10.87 6.05
CA LYS A 168 22.29 -9.74 5.18
C LYS A 168 23.53 -8.99 5.66
N ASN A 169 24.18 -9.45 6.72
CA ASN A 169 25.36 -8.83 7.34
C ASN A 169 25.13 -7.33 7.63
N ARG A 170 24.01 -7.02 8.30
CA ARG A 170 23.61 -5.68 8.72
C ARG A 170 23.61 -5.55 10.23
N ASP A 171 23.90 -4.34 10.72
CA ASP A 171 23.87 -4.02 12.16
C ASP A 171 22.44 -3.95 12.69
N ILE A 172 22.31 -4.20 14.00
CA ILE A 172 21.03 -4.07 14.70
C ILE A 172 20.61 -2.59 14.71
N ILE A 173 19.36 -2.35 14.28
CA ILE A 173 18.76 -1.02 14.27
C ILE A 173 17.91 -0.87 15.54
N SER A 174 18.24 0.09 16.38
CA SER A 174 17.53 0.34 17.63
C SER A 174 16.15 0.97 17.42
N SER A 175 15.28 0.85 18.41
CA SER A 175 13.96 1.52 18.39
C SER A 175 14.09 3.04 18.26
N ILE A 176 15.10 3.64 18.87
CA ILE A 176 15.36 5.08 18.77
C ILE A 176 15.70 5.46 17.33
N GLN A 177 16.61 4.74 16.70
CA GLN A 177 17.00 4.98 15.31
C GLN A 177 15.83 4.82 14.32
N ILE A 178 14.92 3.84 14.54
CA ILE A 178 13.70 3.69 13.76
C ILE A 178 12.80 4.91 13.96
N LYS A 179 12.50 5.29 15.19
CA LYS A 179 11.62 6.43 15.49
C LYS A 179 12.14 7.74 14.91
N GLU A 180 13.43 7.97 15.01
CA GLU A 180 14.11 9.14 14.42
C GLU A 180 14.05 9.12 12.89
N SER A 181 14.35 7.97 12.27
CA SER A 181 14.34 7.82 10.81
C SER A 181 12.96 8.04 10.19
N PHE A 182 11.91 7.59 10.87
CA PHE A 182 10.52 7.77 10.43
C PHE A 182 9.93 9.11 10.89
N ASN A 183 10.64 9.89 11.70
CA ASN A 183 10.14 11.09 12.37
C ASN A 183 8.80 10.82 13.10
N ASN A 184 8.71 9.68 13.81
CA ASN A 184 7.47 9.26 14.45
C ASN A 184 7.75 8.49 15.76
N GLN A 185 7.40 9.09 16.90
CA GLN A 185 7.65 8.52 18.24
C GLN A 185 6.66 7.40 18.61
N ASN A 186 5.54 7.26 17.90
CA ASN A 186 4.50 6.28 18.20
C ASN A 186 4.76 4.90 17.56
N ILE A 187 5.91 4.72 16.90
CA ILE A 187 6.29 3.44 16.31
C ILE A 187 6.65 2.43 17.41
N GLU A 188 6.03 1.25 17.34
CA GLU A 188 6.43 0.06 18.08
C GLU A 188 7.35 -0.79 17.18
N LEU A 189 8.60 -1.01 17.64
CA LEU A 189 9.55 -1.87 16.97
C LEU A 189 9.45 -3.29 17.51
N ILE A 190 9.26 -4.26 16.64
CA ILE A 190 9.26 -5.70 16.97
C ILE A 190 10.27 -6.43 16.07
N THR A 191 11.09 -7.31 16.68
CA THR A 191 12.22 -7.98 15.99
C THR A 191 12.16 -9.51 16.02
N ASN A 192 11.06 -10.08 16.52
CA ASN A 192 10.83 -11.52 16.48
C ASN A 192 9.36 -11.86 16.21
N SER A 193 9.13 -12.95 15.51
CA SER A 193 7.81 -13.40 15.07
C SER A 193 6.85 -13.76 16.22
N SER A 194 7.35 -14.29 17.34
CA SER A 194 6.50 -14.63 18.49
C SER A 194 5.90 -13.38 19.14
N ASN A 195 6.71 -12.33 19.36
CA ASN A 195 6.23 -11.06 19.88
C ASN A 195 5.32 -10.35 18.89
N PHE A 196 5.62 -10.42 17.58
CA PHE A 196 4.78 -9.87 16.53
C PHE A 196 3.39 -10.51 16.55
N LYS A 197 3.34 -11.85 16.57
CA LYS A 197 2.10 -12.60 16.68
C LYS A 197 1.34 -12.21 17.96
N ARG A 198 2.00 -12.22 19.13
CA ARG A 198 1.37 -11.87 20.40
C ARG A 198 0.78 -10.44 20.38
N ASN A 199 1.49 -9.47 19.82
CA ASN A 199 1.03 -8.09 19.71
C ASN A 199 -0.25 -8.00 18.87
N LEU A 200 -0.29 -8.70 17.74
CA LEU A 200 -1.46 -8.71 16.85
C LEU A 200 -2.68 -9.41 17.49
N TYR A 201 -2.50 -10.51 18.21
CA TYR A 201 -3.62 -11.24 18.83
C TYR A 201 -4.11 -10.64 20.16
N ASN A 202 -3.39 -9.68 20.72
CA ASN A 202 -3.78 -8.97 21.95
C ASN A 202 -4.46 -7.62 21.66
N ASP A 203 -4.73 -7.28 20.41
CA ASP A 203 -5.38 -6.03 20.01
C ASP A 203 -6.88 -6.24 19.71
N ASP A 204 -7.65 -5.19 19.87
CA ASP A 204 -9.06 -5.14 19.48
C ASP A 204 -9.16 -4.53 18.07
N TYR A 205 -9.92 -5.19 17.20
CA TYR A 205 -10.08 -4.77 15.80
C TYR A 205 -11.48 -4.27 15.47
N TYR A 206 -12.29 -3.94 16.47
CA TYR A 206 -13.56 -3.27 16.22
C TYR A 206 -13.35 -1.94 15.47
N ASN A 207 -14.11 -1.72 14.40
CA ASN A 207 -14.01 -0.56 13.50
C ASN A 207 -12.54 -0.27 13.06
N THR A 208 -11.82 -1.32 12.69
CA THR A 208 -10.37 -1.24 12.41
C THR A 208 -10.02 -1.81 11.05
N LEU A 209 -9.11 -1.12 10.35
CA LEU A 209 -8.40 -1.66 9.21
C LEU A 209 -6.95 -1.98 9.60
N VAL A 210 -6.54 -3.21 9.36
CA VAL A 210 -5.14 -3.65 9.47
C VAL A 210 -4.52 -3.71 8.07
N LEU A 211 -3.40 -3.02 7.89
CA LEU A 211 -2.63 -3.03 6.65
C LEU A 211 -1.25 -3.67 6.91
N MET A 212 -1.00 -4.79 6.25
CA MET A 212 0.27 -5.52 6.30
C MET A 212 1.10 -5.20 5.07
N MET A 213 2.18 -4.42 5.23
CA MET A 213 3.07 -4.02 4.13
C MET A 213 4.41 -4.74 4.20
N SER A 214 4.72 -5.55 3.19
CA SER A 214 5.96 -6.32 3.17
C SER A 214 6.34 -6.80 1.76
N SER A 215 7.65 -6.80 1.48
CA SER A 215 8.24 -7.57 0.38
C SER A 215 8.72 -8.97 0.81
N GLY A 216 8.59 -9.30 2.09
CA GLY A 216 8.87 -10.59 2.71
C GLY A 216 7.59 -11.27 3.21
N ASN A 217 7.66 -11.89 4.38
CA ASN A 217 6.55 -12.66 4.95
C ASN A 217 6.42 -12.52 6.47
N PHE A 218 6.95 -11.45 7.06
CA PHE A 218 6.99 -11.21 8.51
C PHE A 218 7.55 -12.41 9.28
N ASP A 219 8.68 -12.94 8.80
CA ASP A 219 9.37 -14.09 9.39
C ASP A 219 8.48 -15.34 9.49
N GLY A 220 7.77 -15.65 8.40
CA GLY A 220 6.88 -16.79 8.32
C GLY A 220 5.53 -16.60 9.03
N PHE A 221 5.05 -15.37 9.20
CA PHE A 221 3.75 -15.11 9.82
C PHE A 221 2.62 -15.87 9.13
N ASN A 222 1.86 -16.64 9.90
CA ASN A 222 0.73 -17.41 9.39
C ASN A 222 -0.51 -16.52 9.26
N TYR A 223 -0.73 -15.99 8.08
CA TYR A 223 -1.91 -15.19 7.78
C TYR A 223 -3.22 -15.98 8.00
N LYS A 224 -3.29 -17.27 7.66
CA LYS A 224 -4.54 -18.04 7.71
C LYS A 224 -5.21 -18.04 9.08
N SER A 225 -4.43 -18.18 10.14
CA SER A 225 -4.98 -18.12 11.52
C SER A 225 -5.41 -16.70 11.91
N PHE A 226 -4.75 -15.68 11.38
CA PHE A 226 -5.08 -14.28 11.65
C PHE A 226 -6.29 -13.79 10.85
N LEU A 227 -6.56 -14.36 9.67
CA LEU A 227 -7.78 -14.10 8.90
C LEU A 227 -9.02 -14.41 9.76
N SER A 228 -9.10 -15.62 10.28
CA SER A 228 -10.25 -16.05 11.13
C SER A 228 -10.39 -15.20 12.40
N TYR A 229 -9.28 -14.69 12.94
CA TYR A 229 -9.33 -13.77 14.09
C TYR A 229 -9.94 -12.42 13.72
N ILE A 230 -9.54 -11.84 12.59
CA ILE A 230 -10.09 -10.58 12.06
C ILE A 230 -11.58 -10.72 11.70
N GLU A 231 -11.98 -11.84 11.09
CA GLU A 231 -13.37 -12.11 10.71
C GLU A 231 -14.33 -12.16 11.92
N GLY A 232 -13.81 -12.35 13.13
CA GLY A 232 -14.56 -12.34 14.38
C GLY A 232 -15.04 -10.95 14.84
N PHE A 233 -14.49 -9.87 14.28
CA PHE A 233 -14.84 -8.47 14.59
C PHE A 233 -15.75 -7.90 13.49
#